data_1c87b36d012263df846b232a9a853ef4
#
_entry.id   1c87b36d012263df846b232a9a853ef4
#
_cell.length_a   1.000
_cell.length_b   1.000
_cell.length_c   1.000
_cell.angle_alpha   90.00
_cell.angle_beta   90.00
_cell.angle_gamma   90.00
#
_symmetry.space_group_name_H-M   'P 1'
#
loop_
_entity.id
_entity.type
_entity.pdbx_description
1 polymer ?
#
loop_
_entity_poly.entity_id
_entity_poly.type
_entity_poly.pdbx_seq_one_letter_code
_entity_poly.pdbx_strand_id
1 'polypeptide(L)' 'MIAINMHHTQSVRIGKPDRFEDDDGLLRFVCLTITITDEDGKPTEIKIFSKEECTLEIEE' A
#
# COMPACT_ATOMS: atom_id res chain seq x y z
N MET A 1 -14.56 -1.68 -11.99
CA MET A 1 -13.53 -2.34 -11.16
C MET A 1 -12.21 -2.38 -11.91
N ILE A 2 -11.13 -2.12 -11.20
CA ILE A 2 -9.78 -2.26 -11.77
C ILE A 2 -9.16 -3.50 -11.14
N ALA A 3 -8.67 -4.40 -11.97
CA ALA A 3 -7.96 -5.58 -11.51
C ALA A 3 -6.54 -5.57 -12.07
N ILE A 4 -5.56 -5.82 -11.21
CA ILE A 4 -4.16 -5.89 -11.61
C ILE A 4 -3.72 -7.34 -11.41
N ASN A 5 -3.31 -7.98 -12.50
CA ASN A 5 -2.88 -9.38 -12.48
C ASN A 5 -1.35 -9.42 -12.61
N MET A 6 -0.70 -9.97 -11.61
CA MET A 6 0.75 -10.11 -11.60
C MET A 6 1.09 -11.58 -11.48
N HIS A 7 2.00 -12.02 -12.35
CA HIS A 7 2.43 -13.42 -12.42
C HIS A 7 3.87 -13.55 -11.94
N HIS A 8 4.24 -14.74 -11.53
CA HIS A 8 5.59 -15.05 -11.05
C HIS A 8 5.98 -14.23 -9.83
N THR A 9 5.02 -14.03 -8.93
CA THR A 9 5.22 -13.31 -7.69
C THR A 9 5.83 -14.23 -6.63
N GLN A 10 6.91 -13.77 -5.99
CA GLN A 10 7.55 -14.48 -4.90
C GLN A 10 6.97 -14.08 -3.55
N SER A 11 6.76 -12.78 -3.33
CA SER A 11 6.25 -12.28 -2.06
C SER A 11 5.43 -11.01 -2.23
N VAL A 12 4.49 -10.82 -1.32
CA VAL A 12 3.70 -9.60 -1.22
C VAL A 12 3.83 -9.09 0.22
N ARG A 13 4.23 -7.84 0.37
CA ARG A 13 4.36 -7.23 1.68
C ARG A 13 3.49 -5.97 1.73
N ILE A 14 2.66 -5.89 2.76
CA ILE A 14 1.84 -4.71 3.00
C ILE A 14 2.47 -3.97 4.18
N GLY A 15 2.93 -2.75 3.94
CA GLY A 15 3.54 -1.93 4.97
C GLY A 15 2.49 -1.30 5.88
N LYS A 16 2.93 -0.80 7.02
CA LYS A 16 2.05 -0.04 7.90
C LYS A 16 1.66 1.27 7.23
N PRO A 17 0.41 1.73 7.35
CA PRO A 17 0.03 3.02 6.80
C PRO A 17 0.87 4.15 7.36
N ASP A 18 1.38 5.02 6.49
CA ASP A 18 2.09 6.23 6.87
C ASP A 18 1.11 7.37 6.94
N ARG A 19 1.08 8.05 8.08
CA ARG A 19 0.20 9.19 8.33
C ARG A 19 1.00 10.47 8.14
N PHE A 20 0.49 11.36 7.30
CA PHE A 20 1.11 12.65 7.05
C PHE A 20 0.23 13.74 7.63
N GLU A 21 0.76 14.44 8.64
CA GLU A 21 0.06 15.48 9.37
C GLU A 21 0.69 16.83 9.08
N ASP A 22 -0.12 17.90 9.17
CA ASP A 22 0.40 19.25 9.03
C ASP A 22 0.94 19.75 10.39
N ASP A 23 1.41 21.02 10.40
CA ASP A 23 1.99 21.62 11.60
C ASP A 23 1.01 21.75 12.75
N ASP A 24 -0.29 21.74 12.46
CA ASP A 24 -1.34 21.82 13.47
C ASP A 24 -1.76 20.43 13.97
N GLY A 25 -1.12 19.38 13.49
CA GLY A 25 -1.46 18.01 13.85
C GLY A 25 -2.69 17.46 13.14
N LEU A 26 -3.18 18.16 12.11
CA LEU A 26 -4.31 17.69 11.33
C LEU A 26 -3.84 16.70 10.26
N LEU A 27 -4.57 15.58 10.16
CA LEU A 27 -4.26 14.57 9.16
C LEU A 27 -4.49 15.09 7.75
N ARG A 28 -3.46 15.05 6.93
CA ARG A 28 -3.53 15.44 5.51
C ARG A 28 -3.90 14.27 4.62
N PHE A 29 -3.19 13.17 4.79
CA PHE A 29 -3.46 11.96 4.05
C PHE A 29 -2.76 10.77 4.70
N VAL A 30 -3.21 9.59 4.32
CA VAL A 30 -2.60 8.32 4.71
C VAL A 30 -2.09 7.65 3.45
N CYS A 31 -0.89 7.10 3.50
CA CYS A 31 -0.30 6.35 2.40
C CYS A 31 -0.11 4.89 2.80
N LEU A 32 -0.69 3.98 2.03
CA LEU A 32 -0.46 2.54 2.18
C LEU A 32 0.47 2.08 1.07
N THR A 33 1.54 1.37 1.43
CA THR A 33 2.49 0.84 0.46
C THR A 33 2.38 -0.67 0.40
N ILE A 34 2.19 -1.20 -0.80
CA ILE A 34 2.20 -2.63 -1.07
C ILE A 34 3.43 -2.92 -1.93
N THR A 35 4.30 -3.81 -1.47
CA THR A 35 5.49 -4.19 -2.21
C THR A 35 5.34 -5.62 -2.70
N ILE A 36 5.42 -5.80 -4.00
CA ILE A 36 5.33 -7.11 -4.65
C ILE A 36 6.68 -7.43 -5.25
N THR A 37 7.28 -8.52 -4.80
CA THR A 37 8.59 -8.95 -5.30
C THR A 37 8.40 -10.15 -6.22
N ASP A 38 8.98 -10.09 -7.42
CA ASP A 38 8.89 -11.19 -8.36
C ASP A 38 9.95 -12.28 -8.07
N GLU A 39 9.93 -13.32 -8.87
CA GLU A 39 10.85 -14.45 -8.70
C GLU A 39 12.32 -14.08 -8.94
N ASP A 40 12.56 -12.99 -9.66
CA ASP A 40 13.90 -12.48 -9.93
C ASP A 40 14.38 -11.52 -8.83
N GLY A 41 13.55 -11.29 -7.82
CA GLY A 41 13.88 -10.39 -6.71
C GLY A 41 13.63 -8.92 -7.01
N LYS A 42 12.94 -8.60 -8.09
CA LYS A 42 12.63 -7.21 -8.44
C LYS A 42 11.36 -6.76 -7.75
N PRO A 43 11.40 -5.65 -7.00
CA PRO A 43 10.21 -5.15 -6.32
C PRO A 43 9.38 -4.22 -7.21
N THR A 44 8.06 -4.28 -7.02
CA THR A 44 7.12 -3.31 -7.56
C THR A 44 6.35 -2.74 -6.39
N GLU A 45 6.33 -1.43 -6.27
CA GLU A 45 5.59 -0.75 -5.20
C GLU A 45 4.30 -0.15 -5.72
N ILE A 46 3.23 -0.38 -4.97
CA ILE A 46 1.94 0.26 -5.21
C ILE A 46 1.66 1.14 -4.00
N LYS A 47 1.49 2.44 -4.23
CA LYS A 47 1.19 3.39 -3.17
C LYS A 47 -0.24 3.88 -3.32
N ILE A 48 -0.99 3.76 -2.24
CA ILE A 48 -2.40 4.14 -2.21
C ILE A 48 -2.55 5.28 -1.21
N PHE A 49 -3.07 6.41 -1.68
CA PHE A 49 -3.27 7.60 -0.87
C PHE A 49 -4.73 7.79 -0.55
N SER A 50 -5.02 8.15 0.70
CA SER A 50 -6.37 8.43 1.15
C SER A 50 -6.35 9.68 2.02
N LYS A 51 -7.40 10.50 1.94
CA LYS A 51 -7.53 11.67 2.79
C LYS A 51 -7.91 11.32 4.23
N GLU A 52 -8.49 10.15 4.42
CA GLU A 52 -8.94 9.66 5.72
C GLU A 52 -8.35 8.29 5.94
N GLU A 53 -8.38 7.80 7.17
CA GLU A 53 -7.94 6.45 7.44
C GLU A 53 -8.83 5.46 6.69
N CYS A 54 -8.22 4.69 5.83
CA CYS A 54 -8.93 3.66 5.11
C CYS A 54 -8.98 2.38 5.92
N THR A 55 -10.04 1.61 5.68
CA THR A 55 -10.18 0.29 6.26
C THR A 55 -9.42 -0.71 5.39
N LEU A 56 -8.52 -1.46 6.01
CA LEU A 56 -7.83 -2.56 5.34
C LEU A 56 -8.50 -3.86 5.79
N GLU A 57 -9.10 -4.56 4.85
CA GLU A 57 -9.71 -5.86 5.11
C GLU A 57 -8.91 -6.93 4.38
N ILE A 58 -8.54 -7.96 5.12
CA ILE A 58 -7.84 -9.10 4.56
C ILE A 58 -8.74 -10.32 4.74
N GLU A 59 -9.18 -10.88 3.63
CA GLU A 59 -9.97 -12.11 3.63
C GLU A 59 -9.04 -13.32 3.57
N GLU A 60 -9.25 -14.23 4.48
CA GLU A 60 -8.50 -15.49 4.52
C GLU A 60 -9.32 -16.65 4.00
#